data_8de86e6f481192cce18c17a0ab0c31b2
#
_entry.id   8de86e6f481192cce18c17a0ab0c31b2
#
_cell.length_a   1.000
_cell.length_b   1.000
_cell.length_c   1.000
_cell.angle_alpha   90.00
_cell.angle_beta   90.00
_cell.angle_gamma   90.00
#
_symmetry.space_group_name_H-M   'P 1'
#
loop_
_entity.id
_entity.type
_entity.pdbx_description
1 polymer ?
#
loop_
_entity_poly.entity_id
_entity_poly.type
_entity_poly.pdbx_seq_one_letter_code
_entity_poly.pdbx_strand_id
1 'polypeptide(L)'
;MNDADSLFLISCFSSKTRPLFQYCKLQRCYGNAKLTQRMPKINNDIENTDLVLTESIRYDPQTDMIACPACGRLSPPDRSTCIYCGRELPVTEASRNVAPKHFRRPEGWENGFNVVFVSAAEDIGKVNPEILADALSLDMQTVAKVVGLGGPLPVFRAASETDAMRLSNYLRSNGLACAIVADKTLSVDAPPRRIRRVDFLGEAIKLTLFNTGDVVEASRENVGLFVTGAIIETKTETAEKRKRGKSEVLDQAEVSSDETVIDIYLRDETTGYRIIAGGFDFSGLGAKKTLLAVNNMKALTEELFKFAPDAKQVDYLERAAVLDQVWEPDERTTVDGVQRIGFGKTAVKRTGRASNLRQFTKFSRMYRHLV
;
A
#
# COMPACT_ATOMS: atom_id res chain seq x y z
N MET A 1 19.39 56.75 37.76
CA MET A 1 19.84 57.48 36.56
C MET A 1 19.58 56.59 35.39
N ASN A 2 18.60 57.02 34.63
CA ASN A 2 18.27 56.77 33.23
C ASN A 2 18.04 55.33 32.81
N ASP A 3 16.78 54.93 32.59
CA ASP A 3 15.87 55.23 31.46
C ASP A 3 16.39 54.64 30.13
N ALA A 4 15.69 53.67 29.59
CA ALA A 4 14.84 53.90 28.44
C ALA A 4 14.22 52.62 27.89
N ASP A 5 12.95 52.63 27.85
CA ASP A 5 12.06 52.27 26.77
C ASP A 5 12.40 51.07 25.89
N SER A 6 11.52 50.08 25.96
CA SER A 6 11.39 49.09 24.92
C SER A 6 9.96 48.98 24.44
N LEU A 7 9.88 49.19 23.19
CA LEU A 7 8.69 49.07 22.36
C LEU A 7 8.25 47.61 22.20
N PHE A 8 7.00 47.37 22.55
CA PHE A 8 6.23 46.19 22.14
C PHE A 8 5.96 46.23 20.64
N LEU A 9 6.42 45.22 19.92
CA LEU A 9 5.93 44.90 18.59
C LEU A 9 5.14 43.60 18.64
N ILE A 10 3.84 43.74 18.68
CA ILE A 10 2.88 42.68 18.42
C ILE A 10 2.87 42.47 16.91
N SER A 11 3.43 41.37 16.44
CA SER A 11 3.23 40.92 15.06
C SER A 11 2.23 39.78 15.06
N CYS A 12 1.02 40.11 14.66
CA CYS A 12 0.02 39.12 14.23
C CYS A 12 0.53 38.42 12.97
N PHE A 13 0.91 37.16 13.08
CA PHE A 13 1.02 36.30 11.92
C PHE A 13 -0.20 35.35 11.87
N SER A 14 -1.16 35.74 11.04
CA SER A 14 -2.16 34.87 10.47
C SER A 14 -1.48 34.04 9.38
N SER A 15 -1.34 32.74 9.57
CA SER A 15 -1.04 31.84 8.48
C SER A 15 -2.01 30.68 8.46
N LYS A 16 -3.08 30.88 7.69
CA LYS A 16 -3.85 29.82 7.10
C LYS A 16 -3.05 29.29 5.91
N THR A 17 -2.54 28.07 5.97
CA THR A 17 -2.28 27.25 4.77
C THR A 17 -2.31 25.80 5.19
N ARG A 18 -3.46 25.16 4.99
CA ARG A 18 -3.58 23.71 4.84
C ARG A 18 -3.41 23.42 3.36
N PRO A 19 -2.64 22.43 2.94
CA PRO A 19 -2.70 21.94 1.58
C PRO A 19 -3.97 21.09 1.42
N LEU A 20 -4.94 21.64 0.73
CA LEU A 20 -6.09 20.93 0.19
C LEU A 20 -5.60 20.08 -0.99
N PHE A 21 -5.62 18.77 -0.85
CA PHE A 21 -5.62 17.87 -1.99
C PHE A 21 -6.99 17.99 -2.68
N GLN A 22 -7.01 18.78 -3.74
CA GLN A 22 -8.17 18.93 -4.61
C GLN A 22 -8.15 17.81 -5.65
N TYR A 23 -8.98 16.80 -5.43
CA TYR A 23 -9.37 15.86 -6.48
C TYR A 23 -10.22 16.61 -7.51
N CYS A 24 -9.64 16.88 -8.66
CA CYS A 24 -10.34 17.46 -9.81
C CYS A 24 -11.23 16.38 -10.45
N LYS A 25 -12.52 16.36 -10.07
CA LYS A 25 -13.56 15.65 -10.82
C LYS A 25 -13.83 16.37 -12.13
N LEU A 26 -13.38 15.80 -13.24
CA LEU A 26 -13.83 16.20 -14.58
C LEU A 26 -15.33 15.88 -14.75
N GLN A 27 -16.15 16.85 -14.51
CA GLN A 27 -17.58 16.81 -14.81
C GLN A 27 -17.77 17.21 -16.29
N ARG A 28 -18.19 16.25 -17.12
CA ARG A 28 -18.59 16.48 -18.51
C ARG A 28 -19.88 17.30 -18.51
N CYS A 29 -19.79 18.58 -18.86
CA CYS A 29 -20.93 19.37 -19.26
C CYS A 29 -21.29 19.09 -20.71
N TYR A 30 -22.39 18.41 -20.97
CA TYR A 30 -23.02 18.39 -22.29
C TYR A 30 -23.97 19.59 -22.40
N GLY A 31 -23.50 20.61 -23.10
CA GLY A 31 -24.37 21.72 -23.57
C GLY A 31 -24.70 21.54 -25.05
N ASN A 32 -25.95 21.41 -25.35
CA ASN A 32 -26.47 21.43 -26.73
C ASN A 32 -26.25 22.82 -27.34
N ALA A 33 -25.35 22.96 -28.29
CA ALA A 33 -25.31 24.10 -29.21
C ALA A 33 -25.26 23.55 -30.63
N LYS A 34 -26.37 23.77 -31.36
CA LYS A 34 -26.44 23.61 -32.83
C LYS A 34 -25.60 24.71 -33.47
N LEU A 35 -24.47 24.36 -34.04
CA LEU A 35 -23.71 25.20 -34.96
C LEU A 35 -23.57 24.47 -36.28
N THR A 36 -24.32 24.94 -37.27
CA THR A 36 -24.14 24.65 -38.68
C THR A 36 -22.90 25.38 -39.17
N GLN A 37 -21.77 24.65 -39.31
CA GLN A 37 -20.65 25.15 -40.09
C GLN A 37 -20.33 24.16 -41.22
N ARG A 38 -20.27 24.72 -42.45
CA ARG A 38 -19.87 24.04 -43.68
C ARG A 38 -18.45 23.45 -43.51
N MET A 39 -18.30 22.16 -43.77
CA MET A 39 -17.03 21.51 -43.89
C MET A 39 -16.24 22.02 -45.10
N PRO A 40 -14.97 22.38 -44.94
CA PRO A 40 -14.07 22.55 -46.10
C PRO A 40 -13.74 21.19 -46.68
N LYS A 41 -13.63 21.11 -48.00
CA LYS A 41 -13.20 19.92 -48.74
C LYS A 41 -11.76 19.60 -48.32
N ILE A 42 -11.56 18.42 -47.72
CA ILE A 42 -10.23 17.86 -47.41
C ILE A 42 -9.69 17.30 -48.71
N ASN A 43 -8.59 17.87 -49.18
CA ASN A 43 -7.75 17.28 -50.21
C ASN A 43 -7.11 16.00 -49.65
N ASN A 44 -7.28 14.93 -50.40
CA ASN A 44 -6.60 13.64 -50.12
C ASN A 44 -5.15 13.69 -50.60
N ASP A 45 -4.30 14.35 -49.82
CA ASP A 45 -2.85 14.13 -49.86
C ASP A 45 -2.46 13.67 -48.45
N ILE A 46 -2.85 12.45 -48.12
CA ILE A 46 -2.29 11.71 -46.98
C ILE A 46 -1.00 11.09 -47.49
N GLU A 47 0.08 11.83 -47.35
CA GLU A 47 1.40 11.22 -47.25
C GLU A 47 1.31 10.17 -46.12
N ASN A 48 1.67 8.97 -46.47
CA ASN A 48 1.78 7.79 -45.65
C ASN A 48 2.79 8.05 -44.51
N THR A 49 2.36 8.75 -43.48
CA THR A 49 3.07 8.74 -42.21
C THR A 49 2.67 7.43 -41.54
N ASP A 50 3.49 6.42 -41.77
CA ASP A 50 3.54 5.21 -40.95
C ASP A 50 3.53 5.62 -39.48
N LEU A 51 2.35 5.60 -38.86
CA LEU A 51 2.21 5.50 -37.43
C LEU A 51 2.80 4.14 -37.06
N VAL A 52 4.12 4.10 -36.95
CA VAL A 52 4.83 3.00 -36.33
C VAL A 52 4.39 2.99 -34.88
N LEU A 53 3.35 2.20 -34.62
CA LEU A 53 3.09 1.67 -33.30
C LEU A 53 4.26 0.73 -32.96
N THR A 54 5.39 1.33 -32.61
CA THR A 54 6.51 0.63 -32.02
C THR A 54 6.15 0.25 -30.59
N GLU A 55 5.18 -0.67 -30.38
CA GLU A 55 5.34 -1.63 -29.32
C GLU A 55 6.59 -2.43 -29.70
N SER A 56 7.72 -2.09 -29.11
CA SER A 56 8.94 -2.84 -29.32
C SER A 56 8.72 -4.28 -28.90
N ILE A 57 8.50 -5.16 -29.89
CA ILE A 57 8.49 -6.61 -29.67
C ILE A 57 9.89 -6.93 -29.15
N ARG A 58 10.01 -7.21 -27.84
CA ARG A 58 11.28 -7.46 -27.16
C ARG A 58 11.75 -8.91 -27.29
N TYR A 59 11.14 -9.69 -28.16
CA TYR A 59 11.48 -11.09 -28.47
C TYR A 59 11.26 -11.36 -29.95
N ASP A 60 12.01 -12.33 -30.50
CA ASP A 60 11.81 -12.79 -31.86
C ASP A 60 10.62 -13.78 -31.91
N PRO A 61 9.53 -13.44 -32.63
CA PRO A 61 8.38 -14.34 -32.76
C PRO A 61 8.67 -15.69 -33.42
N GLN A 62 9.83 -15.84 -34.09
CA GLN A 62 10.21 -17.06 -34.76
C GLN A 62 11.02 -18.02 -33.88
N THR A 63 11.87 -17.45 -33.00
CA THR A 63 12.84 -18.25 -32.22
C THR A 63 12.50 -18.35 -30.75
N ASP A 64 11.83 -17.35 -30.18
CA ASP A 64 11.68 -17.21 -28.72
C ASP A 64 10.36 -17.76 -28.19
N MET A 65 9.49 -18.27 -29.06
CA MET A 65 8.20 -18.82 -28.64
C MET A 65 8.36 -20.08 -27.80
N ILE A 66 7.52 -20.21 -26.78
CA ILE A 66 7.54 -21.34 -25.82
C ILE A 66 6.53 -22.38 -26.24
N ALA A 67 6.98 -23.63 -26.46
CA ALA A 67 6.07 -24.76 -26.70
C ALA A 67 5.37 -25.17 -25.41
N CYS A 68 4.04 -25.21 -25.43
CA CYS A 68 3.24 -25.66 -24.30
C CYS A 68 3.37 -27.18 -24.11
N PRO A 69 3.77 -27.66 -22.90
CA PRO A 69 3.94 -29.11 -22.66
C PRO A 69 2.63 -29.88 -22.70
N ALA A 70 1.48 -29.22 -22.60
CA ALA A 70 0.18 -29.88 -22.58
C ALA A 70 -0.49 -29.97 -23.95
N CYS A 71 -0.35 -28.95 -24.83
CA CYS A 71 -1.02 -28.94 -26.12
C CYS A 71 -0.07 -28.78 -27.32
N GLY A 72 1.25 -28.66 -27.10
CA GLY A 72 2.27 -28.53 -28.12
C GLY A 72 2.28 -27.20 -28.88
N ARG A 73 1.32 -26.31 -28.63
CA ARG A 73 1.22 -25.02 -29.33
C ARG A 73 2.20 -24.01 -28.78
N LEU A 74 2.68 -23.10 -29.63
CA LEU A 74 3.61 -22.06 -29.27
C LEU A 74 2.89 -20.88 -28.63
N SER A 75 3.46 -20.35 -27.57
CA SER A 75 2.96 -19.18 -26.85
C SER A 75 4.08 -18.15 -26.65
N PRO A 76 3.77 -16.84 -26.59
CA PRO A 76 4.76 -15.81 -26.36
C PRO A 76 5.51 -15.98 -25.05
N PRO A 77 6.79 -15.58 -24.96
CA PRO A 77 7.62 -15.74 -23.75
C PRO A 77 7.27 -14.76 -22.63
N ASP A 78 6.49 -13.72 -22.91
CA ASP A 78 6.00 -12.74 -21.95
C ASP A 78 4.82 -13.25 -21.10
N ARG A 79 4.34 -14.50 -21.35
CA ARG A 79 3.20 -15.08 -20.63
C ARG A 79 3.61 -16.26 -19.77
N SER A 80 2.97 -16.41 -18.63
CA SER A 80 3.11 -17.58 -17.74
C SER A 80 2.22 -18.73 -18.12
N THR A 81 1.14 -18.48 -18.87
CA THR A 81 0.15 -19.49 -19.27
C THR A 81 -0.02 -19.55 -20.78
N CYS A 82 -0.29 -20.76 -21.28
CA CYS A 82 -0.56 -21.00 -22.69
C CYS A 82 -1.84 -20.28 -23.13
N ILE A 83 -1.75 -19.51 -24.23
CA ILE A 83 -2.88 -18.74 -24.77
C ILE A 83 -4.00 -19.62 -25.32
N TYR A 84 -3.73 -20.93 -25.54
CA TYR A 84 -4.68 -21.88 -26.15
C TYR A 84 -5.36 -22.77 -25.12
N CYS A 85 -4.64 -23.27 -24.11
CA CYS A 85 -5.19 -24.23 -23.16
C CYS A 85 -5.11 -23.77 -21.69
N GLY A 86 -4.56 -22.58 -21.41
CA GLY A 86 -4.45 -22.03 -20.07
C GLY A 86 -3.45 -22.74 -19.15
N ARG A 87 -2.75 -23.80 -19.62
CA ARG A 87 -1.77 -24.54 -18.82
C ARG A 87 -0.51 -23.68 -18.61
N GLU A 88 0.13 -23.79 -17.45
CA GLU A 88 1.39 -23.10 -17.14
C GLU A 88 2.48 -23.46 -18.16
N LEU A 89 3.26 -22.46 -18.55
CA LEU A 89 4.38 -22.58 -19.47
C LEU A 89 5.69 -22.72 -18.68
N PRO A 90 6.65 -23.53 -19.20
CA PRO A 90 7.95 -23.64 -18.55
C PRO A 90 8.71 -22.30 -18.60
N VAL A 91 9.53 -22.06 -17.59
CA VAL A 91 10.46 -20.92 -17.58
C VAL A 91 11.66 -21.28 -18.44
N THR A 92 11.76 -20.65 -19.61
CA THR A 92 12.88 -20.81 -20.55
C THR A 92 13.84 -19.62 -20.46
N GLU A 93 15.00 -19.71 -21.10
CA GLU A 93 15.94 -18.59 -21.19
C GLU A 93 15.30 -17.39 -21.89
N ALA A 94 14.57 -17.60 -22.99
CA ALA A 94 13.83 -16.56 -23.67
C ALA A 94 12.86 -15.83 -22.72
N SER A 95 12.13 -16.58 -21.87
CA SER A 95 11.19 -15.97 -20.92
C SER A 95 11.85 -15.24 -19.75
N ARG A 96 13.13 -15.45 -19.47
CA ARG A 96 13.87 -14.72 -18.42
C ARG A 96 14.26 -13.32 -18.86
N ASN A 97 14.48 -13.12 -20.15
CA ASN A 97 14.99 -11.87 -20.73
C ASN A 97 13.86 -10.95 -21.21
N VAL A 98 12.61 -11.39 -21.15
CA VAL A 98 11.44 -10.62 -21.56
C VAL A 98 10.65 -10.19 -20.34
N ALA A 99 10.29 -8.90 -20.26
CA ALA A 99 9.40 -8.41 -19.21
C ALA A 99 8.08 -9.18 -19.25
N PRO A 100 7.75 -9.90 -18.17
CA PRO A 100 6.53 -10.68 -18.18
C PRO A 100 5.32 -9.75 -18.14
N LYS A 101 4.37 -9.98 -19.02
CA LYS A 101 3.10 -9.26 -19.14
C LYS A 101 1.94 -10.20 -18.83
N HIS A 102 0.76 -9.66 -18.58
CA HIS A 102 -0.46 -10.44 -18.40
C HIS A 102 -0.48 -11.36 -17.17
N PHE A 103 0.05 -10.90 -16.05
CA PHE A 103 -0.13 -11.59 -14.79
C PHE A 103 -1.56 -11.46 -14.28
N ARG A 104 -2.07 -12.54 -13.70
CA ARG A 104 -3.28 -12.46 -12.88
C ARG A 104 -2.90 -11.88 -11.50
N ARG A 105 -3.53 -10.78 -11.12
CA ARG A 105 -3.49 -10.30 -9.74
C ARG A 105 -4.51 -11.08 -8.93
N PRO A 106 -4.15 -11.54 -7.72
CA PRO A 106 -5.12 -12.20 -6.85
C PRO A 106 -6.09 -11.18 -6.28
N GLU A 107 -7.34 -11.61 -6.09
CA GLU A 107 -8.34 -10.84 -5.38
C GLU A 107 -7.96 -10.65 -3.90
N GLY A 108 -8.59 -9.68 -3.21
CA GLY A 108 -8.26 -9.34 -1.83
C GLY A 108 -8.32 -10.52 -0.84
N TRP A 109 -9.21 -11.50 -1.08
CA TRP A 109 -9.38 -12.71 -0.25
C TRP A 109 -8.51 -13.89 -0.67
N GLU A 110 -7.92 -13.87 -1.86
CA GLU A 110 -7.04 -14.94 -2.32
C GLU A 110 -5.66 -14.83 -1.68
N ASN A 111 -5.02 -15.97 -1.47
CA ASN A 111 -3.61 -15.99 -1.11
C ASN A 111 -2.77 -15.82 -2.37
N GLY A 112 -1.83 -14.89 -2.34
CA GLY A 112 -0.89 -14.62 -3.43
C GLY A 112 0.56 -14.73 -2.98
N PHE A 113 1.45 -14.36 -3.90
CA PHE A 113 2.90 -14.36 -3.74
C PHE A 113 3.40 -12.93 -3.98
N ASN A 114 4.05 -12.36 -2.98
CA ASN A 114 4.57 -11.01 -3.04
C ASN A 114 6.00 -11.02 -3.56
N VAL A 115 6.26 -10.24 -4.61
CA VAL A 115 7.63 -9.94 -5.06
C VAL A 115 8.09 -8.71 -4.30
N VAL A 116 9.18 -8.87 -3.54
CA VAL A 116 9.69 -7.88 -2.62
C VAL A 116 11.09 -7.48 -3.02
N PHE A 117 11.34 -6.21 -3.28
CA PHE A 117 12.71 -5.71 -3.40
C PHE A 117 13.41 -5.80 -2.05
N VAL A 118 14.64 -6.35 -2.07
CA VAL A 118 15.52 -6.37 -0.91
C VAL A 118 16.80 -5.55 -1.15
N SER A 119 16.97 -5.01 -2.36
CA SER A 119 18.07 -4.13 -2.72
C SER A 119 17.96 -2.78 -1.99
N ALA A 120 19.11 -2.17 -1.70
CA ALA A 120 19.17 -0.80 -1.23
C ALA A 120 18.67 0.18 -2.30
N ALA A 121 18.24 1.38 -1.91
CA ALA A 121 17.77 2.41 -2.84
C ALA A 121 18.83 2.77 -3.90
N GLU A 122 20.09 2.82 -3.51
CA GLU A 122 21.24 3.10 -4.38
C GLU A 122 21.39 2.07 -5.51
N ASP A 123 21.14 0.79 -5.23
CA ASP A 123 21.22 -0.27 -6.23
C ASP A 123 20.01 -0.26 -7.17
N ILE A 124 18.81 0.03 -6.65
CA ILE A 124 17.61 0.20 -7.47
C ILE A 124 17.79 1.41 -8.40
N GLY A 125 18.39 2.49 -7.93
CA GLY A 125 18.67 3.70 -8.72
C GLY A 125 19.63 3.50 -9.88
N LYS A 126 20.41 2.41 -9.91
CA LYS A 126 21.29 2.06 -11.02
C LYS A 126 20.56 1.41 -12.20
N VAL A 127 19.36 0.90 -11.97
CA VAL A 127 18.55 0.23 -13.00
C VAL A 127 17.78 1.26 -13.79
N ASN A 128 17.68 1.04 -15.12
CA ASN A 128 16.88 1.92 -15.97
C ASN A 128 15.42 1.96 -15.46
N PRO A 129 14.89 3.14 -15.10
CA PRO A 129 13.52 3.27 -14.58
C PRO A 129 12.42 2.73 -15.51
N GLU A 130 12.65 2.75 -16.84
CA GLU A 130 11.71 2.21 -17.81
C GLU A 130 11.54 0.69 -17.67
N ILE A 131 12.59 -0.03 -17.29
CA ILE A 131 12.53 -1.47 -17.01
C ILE A 131 11.58 -1.74 -15.85
N LEU A 132 11.65 -0.92 -14.80
CA LEU A 132 10.75 -1.03 -13.63
C LEU A 132 9.31 -0.66 -14.00
N ALA A 133 9.14 0.43 -14.75
CA ALA A 133 7.82 0.89 -15.22
C ALA A 133 7.12 -0.19 -16.04
N ASP A 134 7.82 -0.80 -17.00
CA ASP A 134 7.28 -1.84 -17.87
C ASP A 134 7.00 -3.14 -17.11
N ALA A 135 7.97 -3.63 -16.32
CA ALA A 135 7.85 -4.89 -15.60
C ALA A 135 6.75 -4.89 -14.53
N LEU A 136 6.56 -3.77 -13.85
CA LEU A 136 5.63 -3.61 -12.74
C LEU A 136 4.31 -2.94 -13.15
N SER A 137 4.22 -2.47 -14.41
CA SER A 137 3.10 -1.67 -14.93
C SER A 137 2.84 -0.42 -14.06
N LEU A 138 3.90 0.28 -13.68
CA LEU A 138 3.87 1.49 -12.86
C LEU A 138 4.15 2.73 -13.72
N ASP A 139 3.57 3.85 -13.30
CA ASP A 139 3.96 5.15 -13.85
C ASP A 139 5.34 5.61 -13.33
N MET A 140 5.99 6.50 -14.05
CA MET A 140 7.35 6.97 -13.73
C MET A 140 7.44 7.68 -12.37
N GLN A 141 6.36 8.32 -11.92
CA GLN A 141 6.33 8.98 -10.61
C GLN A 141 6.35 7.94 -9.49
N THR A 142 5.60 6.86 -9.64
CA THR A 142 5.59 5.72 -8.69
C THR A 142 6.93 5.01 -8.72
N VAL A 143 7.54 4.80 -9.89
CA VAL A 143 8.89 4.23 -10.01
C VAL A 143 9.91 5.07 -9.23
N ALA A 144 9.88 6.40 -9.37
CA ALA A 144 10.78 7.28 -8.62
C ALA A 144 10.62 7.14 -7.09
N LYS A 145 9.38 6.96 -6.60
CA LYS A 145 9.13 6.67 -5.17
C LYS A 145 9.71 5.32 -4.75
N VAL A 146 9.49 4.28 -5.55
CA VAL A 146 10.04 2.93 -5.28
C VAL A 146 11.55 2.96 -5.18
N VAL A 147 12.21 3.65 -6.12
CA VAL A 147 13.68 3.84 -6.11
C VAL A 147 14.15 4.56 -4.85
N GLY A 148 13.47 5.65 -4.47
CA GLY A 148 13.85 6.43 -3.29
C GLY A 148 13.69 5.71 -1.96
N LEU A 149 12.73 4.79 -1.85
CA LEU A 149 12.46 4.06 -0.62
C LEU A 149 13.42 2.89 -0.35
N GLY A 150 13.90 2.24 -1.40
CA GLY A 150 14.68 1.01 -1.25
C GLY A 150 13.90 -0.17 -0.64
N GLY A 151 14.59 -1.29 -0.43
CA GLY A 151 14.00 -2.49 0.18
C GLY A 151 14.21 -2.59 1.70
N PRO A 152 13.48 -3.51 2.34
CA PRO A 152 12.44 -4.37 1.81
C PRO A 152 11.17 -3.60 1.40
N LEU A 153 10.72 -3.78 0.15
CA LEU A 153 9.51 -3.14 -0.36
C LEU A 153 8.75 -4.10 -1.29
N PRO A 154 7.51 -4.50 -0.98
CA PRO A 154 6.70 -5.26 -1.92
C PRO A 154 6.32 -4.36 -3.10
N VAL A 155 6.55 -4.87 -4.30
CA VAL A 155 6.33 -4.11 -5.55
C VAL A 155 5.31 -4.77 -6.46
N PHE A 156 5.02 -6.04 -6.24
CA PHE A 156 4.02 -6.78 -7.02
C PHE A 156 3.43 -7.94 -6.20
N ARG A 157 2.17 -8.28 -6.47
CA ARG A 157 1.50 -9.44 -5.90
C ARG A 157 0.94 -10.29 -7.02
N ALA A 158 1.44 -11.52 -7.15
CA ALA A 158 1.03 -12.50 -8.16
C ALA A 158 0.06 -13.52 -7.56
N ALA A 159 -0.83 -14.06 -8.40
CA ALA A 159 -1.75 -15.11 -8.01
C ALA A 159 -1.08 -16.49 -7.93
N SER A 160 0.02 -16.71 -8.68
CA SER A 160 0.79 -17.96 -8.68
C SER A 160 2.25 -17.72 -8.33
N GLU A 161 2.88 -18.74 -7.76
CA GLU A 161 4.32 -18.73 -7.47
C GLU A 161 5.14 -18.64 -8.75
N THR A 162 4.69 -19.31 -9.81
CA THR A 162 5.32 -19.28 -11.13
C THR A 162 5.40 -17.86 -11.68
N ASP A 163 4.32 -17.08 -11.58
CA ASP A 163 4.30 -15.67 -12.00
C ASP A 163 5.27 -14.84 -11.17
N ALA A 164 5.25 -15.01 -9.84
CA ALA A 164 6.16 -14.31 -8.94
C ALA A 164 7.63 -14.65 -9.26
N MET A 165 7.94 -15.92 -9.53
CA MET A 165 9.30 -16.34 -9.90
C MET A 165 9.72 -15.74 -11.24
N ARG A 166 8.85 -15.71 -12.24
CA ARG A 166 9.17 -15.11 -13.55
C ARG A 166 9.52 -13.65 -13.42
N LEU A 167 8.67 -12.87 -12.71
CA LEU A 167 8.94 -11.46 -12.46
C LEU A 167 10.22 -11.26 -11.66
N SER A 168 10.41 -12.03 -10.59
CA SER A 168 11.62 -11.97 -9.76
C SER A 168 12.89 -12.28 -10.57
N ASN A 169 12.85 -13.28 -11.44
CA ASN A 169 13.99 -13.63 -12.30
C ASN A 169 14.31 -12.53 -13.31
N TYR A 170 13.29 -11.94 -13.94
CA TYR A 170 13.45 -10.81 -14.84
C TYR A 170 14.07 -9.60 -14.11
N LEU A 171 13.59 -9.27 -12.93
CA LEU A 171 14.14 -8.17 -12.13
C LEU A 171 15.59 -8.44 -11.71
N ARG A 172 15.90 -9.69 -11.34
CA ARG A 172 17.28 -10.10 -10.97
C ARG A 172 18.24 -10.04 -12.17
N SER A 173 17.81 -10.43 -13.38
CA SER A 173 18.64 -10.31 -14.57
C SER A 173 18.96 -8.85 -14.92
N ASN A 174 18.16 -7.91 -14.41
CA ASN A 174 18.40 -6.47 -14.50
C ASN A 174 19.09 -5.88 -13.25
N GLY A 175 19.69 -6.71 -12.39
CA GLY A 175 20.51 -6.25 -11.27
C GLY A 175 19.76 -6.00 -9.95
N LEU A 176 18.47 -6.37 -9.85
CA LEU A 176 17.65 -6.15 -8.65
C LEU A 176 17.51 -7.41 -7.81
N ALA A 177 17.92 -7.35 -6.55
CA ALA A 177 17.68 -8.43 -5.62
C ALA A 177 16.20 -8.43 -5.17
N CYS A 178 15.54 -9.57 -5.36
CA CYS A 178 14.14 -9.79 -5.01
C CYS A 178 13.98 -11.03 -4.14
N ALA A 179 13.08 -10.97 -3.17
CA ALA A 179 12.54 -12.11 -2.43
C ALA A 179 11.10 -12.38 -2.87
N ILE A 180 10.66 -13.63 -2.73
CA ILE A 180 9.27 -14.01 -2.93
C ILE A 180 8.71 -14.44 -1.57
N VAL A 181 7.64 -13.80 -1.13
CA VAL A 181 6.99 -14.08 0.16
C VAL A 181 5.53 -14.43 -0.07
N ALA A 182 5.14 -15.65 0.26
CA ALA A 182 3.75 -16.07 0.16
C ALA A 182 2.88 -15.39 1.23
N ASP A 183 1.64 -15.01 0.90
CA ASP A 183 0.70 -14.41 1.87
C ASP A 183 0.48 -15.31 3.09
N LYS A 184 0.48 -16.63 2.90
CA LYS A 184 0.36 -17.62 3.99
C LYS A 184 1.48 -17.50 5.02
N THR A 185 2.69 -17.18 4.59
CA THR A 185 3.85 -17.00 5.48
C THR A 185 3.68 -15.80 6.40
N LEU A 186 2.95 -14.77 5.95
CA LEU A 186 2.72 -13.56 6.72
C LEU A 186 1.73 -13.75 7.88
N SER A 187 0.95 -14.84 7.88
CA SER A 187 0.00 -15.20 8.96
C SER A 187 -0.85 -14.04 9.43
N VAL A 188 -1.42 -13.28 8.49
CA VAL A 188 -2.16 -12.03 8.77
C VAL A 188 -3.41 -12.26 9.62
N ASP A 189 -3.98 -13.46 9.55
CA ASP A 189 -5.17 -13.84 10.31
C ASP A 189 -4.86 -14.16 11.79
N ALA A 190 -3.55 -14.24 12.15
CA ALA A 190 -3.09 -14.34 13.54
C ALA A 190 -2.47 -12.97 13.94
N PRO A 191 -3.27 -12.01 14.42
CA PRO A 191 -2.79 -10.65 14.70
C PRO A 191 -1.73 -10.64 15.81
N PRO A 192 -0.84 -9.63 15.83
CA PRO A 192 0.06 -9.40 16.94
C PRO A 192 -0.67 -9.30 18.28
N ARG A 193 -0.04 -9.72 19.38
CA ARG A 193 -0.60 -9.61 20.72
C ARG A 193 -0.72 -8.14 21.10
N ARG A 194 -1.93 -7.70 21.41
CA ARG A 194 -2.16 -6.31 21.78
C ARG A 194 -1.58 -6.00 23.15
N ILE A 195 -0.85 -4.88 23.26
CA ILE A 195 -0.23 -4.38 24.50
C ILE A 195 -1.10 -3.29 25.09
N ARG A 196 -1.31 -3.37 26.40
CA ARG A 196 -2.01 -2.36 27.21
C ARG A 196 -1.05 -1.35 27.82
N ARG A 197 0.17 -1.77 28.22
CA ARG A 197 1.14 -0.94 28.92
C ARG A 197 2.56 -1.41 28.64
N VAL A 198 3.49 -0.47 28.63
CA VAL A 198 4.94 -0.71 28.61
C VAL A 198 5.57 -0.03 29.80
N ASP A 199 6.37 -0.76 30.58
CA ASP A 199 7.19 -0.22 31.67
C ASP A 199 8.68 -0.46 31.34
N PHE A 200 9.49 0.61 31.48
CA PHE A 200 10.92 0.57 31.21
C PHE A 200 11.70 0.28 32.52
N LEU A 201 12.50 -0.77 32.53
CA LEU A 201 13.23 -1.27 33.72
C LEU A 201 14.76 -1.26 33.50
N GLY A 202 15.29 -0.22 32.89
CA GLY A 202 16.71 -0.16 32.52
C GLY A 202 17.05 -1.02 31.32
N GLU A 203 17.56 -2.25 31.54
CA GLU A 203 17.97 -3.18 30.47
C GLU A 203 16.81 -4.06 29.95
N ALA A 204 15.65 -3.98 30.55
CA ALA A 204 14.46 -4.73 30.14
C ALA A 204 13.22 -3.84 30.04
N ILE A 205 12.26 -4.27 29.23
CA ILE A 205 10.90 -3.71 29.21
C ILE A 205 9.89 -4.77 29.62
N LYS A 206 8.83 -4.35 30.31
CA LYS A 206 7.66 -5.18 30.60
C LYS A 206 6.52 -4.78 29.68
N LEU A 207 6.03 -5.74 28.91
CA LEU A 207 4.90 -5.62 28.02
C LEU A 207 3.69 -6.25 28.67
N THR A 208 2.73 -5.46 29.16
CA THR A 208 1.47 -5.98 29.70
C THR A 208 0.48 -6.22 28.58
N LEU A 209 0.02 -7.45 28.44
CA LEU A 209 -0.95 -7.85 27.41
C LEU A 209 -2.34 -7.23 27.69
N PHE A 210 -3.01 -6.78 26.63
CA PHE A 210 -4.28 -6.07 26.75
C PHE A 210 -5.43 -6.96 27.24
N ASN A 211 -5.52 -8.18 26.69
CA ASN A 211 -6.66 -9.07 26.94
C ASN A 211 -6.54 -9.88 28.24
N THR A 212 -5.34 -10.34 28.58
CA THR A 212 -5.10 -11.25 29.71
C THR A 212 -4.50 -10.54 30.92
N GLY A 213 -3.81 -9.43 30.71
CA GLY A 213 -3.03 -8.77 31.76
C GLY A 213 -1.70 -9.45 32.06
N ASP A 214 -1.38 -10.54 31.33
CA ASP A 214 -0.08 -11.20 31.45
C ASP A 214 1.06 -10.25 31.11
N VAL A 215 2.21 -10.48 31.73
CA VAL A 215 3.40 -9.67 31.54
C VAL A 215 4.45 -10.47 30.81
N VAL A 216 4.97 -9.92 29.72
CA VAL A 216 6.13 -10.43 29.00
C VAL A 216 7.29 -9.48 29.25
N GLU A 217 8.40 -10.03 29.69
CA GLU A 217 9.64 -9.28 29.88
C GLU A 217 10.58 -9.52 28.70
N ALA A 218 11.11 -8.44 28.13
CA ALA A 218 12.05 -8.51 27.02
C ALA A 218 13.29 -7.67 27.32
N SER A 219 14.47 -8.27 27.12
CA SER A 219 15.73 -7.52 27.20
C SER A 219 15.90 -6.64 25.97
N ARG A 220 16.74 -5.60 26.11
CA ARG A 220 17.11 -4.69 25.02
C ARG A 220 17.60 -5.43 23.77
N GLU A 221 18.46 -6.41 23.96
CA GLU A 221 19.10 -7.18 22.89
C GLU A 221 18.11 -8.10 22.17
N ASN A 222 17.02 -8.53 22.86
CA ASN A 222 16.01 -9.37 22.26
C ASN A 222 15.03 -8.59 21.35
N VAL A 223 14.94 -7.28 21.50
CA VAL A 223 14.12 -6.46 20.59
C VAL A 223 14.84 -6.34 19.23
N GLY A 224 14.24 -6.89 18.18
CA GLY A 224 14.82 -6.94 16.85
C GLY A 224 14.27 -5.91 15.86
N LEU A 225 12.99 -5.54 16.00
CA LEU A 225 12.32 -4.69 15.00
C LEU A 225 11.19 -3.88 15.63
N PHE A 226 11.13 -2.62 15.25
CA PHE A 226 9.97 -1.73 15.44
C PHE A 226 9.37 -1.38 14.10
N VAL A 227 8.06 -1.50 13.95
CA VAL A 227 7.31 -1.00 12.81
C VAL A 227 6.30 0.01 13.29
N THR A 228 6.43 1.25 12.86
CA THR A 228 5.51 2.35 13.18
C THR A 228 4.57 2.64 12.03
N GLY A 229 3.41 3.21 12.33
CA GLY A 229 2.46 3.62 11.31
C GLY A 229 1.18 4.22 11.89
N ALA A 230 0.19 4.40 11.04
CA ALA A 230 -1.16 4.78 11.42
C ALA A 230 -2.18 3.84 10.78
N ILE A 231 -3.16 3.42 11.56
CA ILE A 231 -4.34 2.72 11.06
C ILE A 231 -5.37 3.78 10.70
N ILE A 232 -5.73 3.82 9.43
CA ILE A 232 -6.74 4.73 8.90
C ILE A 232 -8.01 3.92 8.69
N GLU A 233 -9.08 4.33 9.36
CA GLU A 233 -10.41 3.77 9.18
C GLU A 233 -11.33 4.83 8.61
N THR A 234 -11.96 4.53 7.47
CA THR A 234 -12.96 5.40 6.85
C THR A 234 -14.31 4.70 6.90
N LYS A 235 -15.31 5.39 7.44
CA LYS A 235 -16.71 4.97 7.45
C LYS A 235 -17.51 5.87 6.54
N THR A 236 -18.14 5.29 5.52
CA THR A 236 -19.01 6.01 4.57
C THR A 236 -20.44 5.52 4.76
N GLU A 237 -21.35 6.41 5.13
CA GLU A 237 -22.78 6.13 5.17
C GLU A 237 -23.45 6.72 3.94
N THR A 238 -24.19 5.90 3.17
CA THR A 238 -24.92 6.34 2.00
C THR A 238 -26.40 6.00 2.11
N ALA A 239 -27.27 6.93 1.70
CA ALA A 239 -28.69 6.69 1.52
C ALA A 239 -29.02 6.71 0.03
N GLU A 240 -29.40 5.56 -0.54
CA GLU A 240 -29.69 5.39 -1.97
C GLU A 240 -31.17 5.16 -2.22
N LYS A 241 -31.70 5.85 -3.23
CA LYS A 241 -33.04 5.62 -3.74
C LYS A 241 -32.98 4.88 -5.06
N ARG A 242 -33.67 3.74 -5.16
CA ARG A 242 -33.88 3.03 -6.43
C ARG A 242 -35.07 3.59 -7.19
N LYS A 243 -34.84 4.04 -8.43
CA LYS A 243 -35.90 4.44 -9.33
C LYS A 243 -35.66 3.83 -10.71
N ARG A 244 -36.56 2.96 -11.17
CA ARG A 244 -36.53 2.32 -12.50
C ARG A 244 -35.16 1.73 -12.89
N GLY A 245 -34.57 0.96 -11.98
CA GLY A 245 -33.27 0.30 -12.23
C GLY A 245 -32.03 1.17 -12.10
N LYS A 246 -32.17 2.47 -11.80
CA LYS A 246 -31.05 3.36 -11.47
C LYS A 246 -31.03 3.64 -9.97
N SER A 247 -29.83 3.65 -9.40
CA SER A 247 -29.59 4.08 -8.01
C SER A 247 -29.22 5.56 -8.00
N GLU A 248 -29.86 6.33 -7.14
CA GLU A 248 -29.57 7.74 -6.91
C GLU A 248 -29.14 7.91 -5.47
N VAL A 249 -27.92 8.40 -5.24
CA VAL A 249 -27.42 8.73 -3.91
C VAL A 249 -28.09 10.02 -3.46
N LEU A 250 -28.80 9.96 -2.35
CA LEU A 250 -29.54 11.08 -1.77
C LEU A 250 -28.74 11.81 -0.72
N ASP A 251 -27.95 11.05 0.04
CA ASP A 251 -27.13 11.56 1.14
C ASP A 251 -25.89 10.70 1.29
N GLN A 252 -24.76 11.32 1.62
CA GLN A 252 -23.51 10.65 1.87
C GLN A 252 -22.76 11.38 2.97
N ALA A 253 -22.42 10.66 4.03
CA ALA A 253 -21.56 11.12 5.09
C ALA A 253 -20.31 10.24 5.16
N GLU A 254 -19.15 10.87 5.31
CA GLU A 254 -17.87 10.17 5.47
C GLU A 254 -17.18 10.65 6.74
N VAL A 255 -16.73 9.69 7.56
CA VAL A 255 -15.96 9.94 8.77
C VAL A 255 -14.68 9.13 8.65
N SER A 256 -13.55 9.79 8.75
CA SER A 256 -12.23 9.17 8.80
C SER A 256 -11.62 9.36 10.17
N SER A 257 -10.98 8.32 10.69
CA SER A 257 -10.18 8.35 11.91
C SER A 257 -8.82 7.73 11.62
N ASP A 258 -7.78 8.28 12.25
CA ASP A 258 -6.43 7.74 12.23
C ASP A 258 -5.98 7.40 13.64
N GLU A 259 -5.30 6.28 13.79
CA GLU A 259 -4.80 5.80 15.08
C GLU A 259 -3.36 5.33 14.94
N THR A 260 -2.44 5.95 15.69
CA THR A 260 -1.03 5.56 15.68
C THR A 260 -0.87 4.15 16.21
N VAL A 261 -0.05 3.36 15.52
CA VAL A 261 0.26 1.96 15.82
C VAL A 261 1.76 1.72 15.84
N ILE A 262 2.22 0.85 16.75
CA ILE A 262 3.60 0.38 16.83
C ILE A 262 3.56 -1.14 16.97
N ASP A 263 4.24 -1.87 16.09
CA ASP A 263 4.52 -3.29 16.26
C ASP A 263 5.95 -3.47 16.76
N ILE A 264 6.12 -4.34 17.76
CA ILE A 264 7.40 -4.72 18.36
C ILE A 264 7.60 -6.20 18.08
N TYR A 265 8.77 -6.57 17.56
CA TYR A 265 9.13 -7.96 17.33
C TYR A 265 10.38 -8.32 18.13
N LEU A 266 10.29 -9.40 18.89
CA LEU A 266 11.41 -10.02 19.56
C LEU A 266 12.13 -10.97 18.60
N ARG A 267 13.43 -11.15 18.79
CA ARG A 267 14.27 -11.97 17.89
C ARG A 267 13.91 -13.44 17.93
N ASP A 268 13.54 -13.94 19.08
CA ASP A 268 13.21 -15.34 19.39
C ASP A 268 11.71 -15.69 19.18
N GLU A 269 10.87 -14.70 18.90
CA GLU A 269 9.44 -14.90 18.68
C GLU A 269 9.00 -14.53 17.25
N THR A 270 8.05 -15.30 16.72
CA THR A 270 7.42 -15.02 15.43
C THR A 270 6.21 -14.11 15.55
N THR A 271 5.50 -14.16 16.69
CA THR A 271 4.35 -13.34 16.97
C THR A 271 4.80 -11.99 17.52
N GLY A 272 4.41 -10.90 16.88
CA GLY A 272 4.73 -9.55 17.35
C GLY A 272 3.78 -9.06 18.45
N TYR A 273 4.12 -7.92 19.00
CA TYR A 273 3.33 -7.19 19.99
C TYR A 273 2.88 -5.87 19.39
N ARG A 274 1.61 -5.51 19.54
CA ARG A 274 1.02 -4.31 18.94
C ARG A 274 0.53 -3.33 19.99
N ILE A 275 1.02 -2.11 19.92
CA ILE A 275 0.53 -0.95 20.66
C ILE A 275 -0.38 -0.16 19.73
N ILE A 276 -1.59 0.11 20.19
CA ILE A 276 -2.56 0.98 19.52
C ILE A 276 -2.91 2.07 20.52
N ALA A 277 -2.92 3.33 20.10
CA ALA A 277 -3.11 4.48 20.98
C ALA A 277 -4.41 4.40 21.80
N GLY A 278 -5.50 3.95 21.18
CA GLY A 278 -6.76 3.74 21.87
C GLY A 278 -6.71 2.65 22.94
N GLY A 279 -7.02 3.02 24.16
CA GLY A 279 -7.01 2.11 25.30
C GLY A 279 -5.64 1.71 25.84
N PHE A 280 -4.56 2.36 25.38
CA PHE A 280 -3.21 2.16 25.92
C PHE A 280 -2.99 2.99 27.20
N ASP A 281 -2.38 2.39 28.19
CA ASP A 281 -1.99 3.06 29.45
C ASP A 281 -0.58 3.64 29.33
N PHE A 282 -0.52 4.95 29.19
CA PHE A 282 0.73 5.70 29.07
C PHE A 282 1.43 5.99 30.43
N SER A 283 0.99 5.36 31.52
CA SER A 283 1.60 5.62 32.85
C SER A 283 3.08 5.25 32.92
N GLY A 284 3.55 4.29 32.10
CA GLY A 284 4.96 3.93 31.98
C GLY A 284 5.88 5.06 31.48
N LEU A 285 5.33 6.13 30.90
CA LEU A 285 6.10 7.34 30.52
C LEU A 285 6.45 8.24 31.73
N GLY A 286 5.83 8.01 32.89
CA GLY A 286 6.08 8.83 34.08
C GLY A 286 5.85 10.31 33.84
N ALA A 287 6.86 11.14 34.12
CA ALA A 287 6.79 12.58 33.97
C ALA A 287 6.66 13.09 32.51
N LYS A 288 6.92 12.24 31.51
CA LYS A 288 6.77 12.56 30.08
C LYS A 288 5.34 12.42 29.58
N LYS A 289 4.45 11.83 30.39
CA LYS A 289 3.04 11.67 30.04
C LYS A 289 2.33 13.03 29.95
N THR A 290 1.57 13.21 28.86
CA THR A 290 0.74 14.40 28.59
C THR A 290 -0.74 14.03 28.53
N LEU A 291 -1.61 15.02 28.34
CA LEU A 291 -3.05 14.81 28.15
C LEU A 291 -3.40 14.31 26.73
N LEU A 292 -2.52 14.54 25.75
CA LEU A 292 -2.78 14.22 24.35
C LEU A 292 -2.18 12.86 23.99
N ALA A 293 -3.01 11.92 23.54
CA ALA A 293 -2.58 10.57 23.13
C ALA A 293 -1.52 10.61 22.02
N VAL A 294 -1.63 11.52 21.05
CA VAL A 294 -0.67 11.69 19.96
C VAL A 294 0.73 12.03 20.50
N ASN A 295 0.82 12.96 21.45
CA ASN A 295 2.10 13.33 22.06
C ASN A 295 2.68 12.17 22.89
N ASN A 296 1.81 11.44 23.58
CA ASN A 296 2.22 10.28 24.37
C ASN A 296 2.74 9.14 23.45
N MET A 297 2.08 8.88 22.32
CA MET A 297 2.57 7.90 21.34
C MET A 297 3.94 8.30 20.77
N LYS A 298 4.13 9.57 20.44
CA LYS A 298 5.44 10.08 20.00
C LYS A 298 6.52 9.86 21.07
N ALA A 299 6.23 10.27 22.31
CA ALA A 299 7.17 10.08 23.44
C ALA A 299 7.47 8.58 23.69
N LEU A 300 6.45 7.71 23.59
CA LEU A 300 6.61 6.27 23.74
C LEU A 300 7.50 5.69 22.63
N THR A 301 7.30 6.11 21.38
CA THR A 301 8.13 5.70 20.24
C THR A 301 9.60 6.09 20.47
N GLU A 302 9.84 7.34 20.89
CA GLU A 302 11.18 7.83 21.19
C GLU A 302 11.85 7.04 22.34
N GLU A 303 11.11 6.69 23.39
CA GLU A 303 11.64 5.88 24.49
C GLU A 303 11.93 4.43 24.08
N LEU A 304 11.06 3.81 23.25
CA LEU A 304 11.30 2.48 22.70
C LEU A 304 12.55 2.46 21.83
N PHE A 305 12.75 3.45 20.98
CA PHE A 305 13.94 3.55 20.12
C PHE A 305 15.22 3.80 20.93
N LYS A 306 15.16 4.61 21.98
CA LYS A 306 16.28 4.78 22.91
C LYS A 306 16.57 3.50 23.70
N PHE A 307 15.54 2.76 24.07
CA PHE A 307 15.70 1.49 24.80
C PHE A 307 16.44 0.46 23.96
N ALA A 308 16.08 0.27 22.70
CA ALA A 308 16.70 -0.71 21.81
C ALA A 308 17.22 -0.04 20.52
N PRO A 309 18.36 0.67 20.59
CA PRO A 309 18.89 1.43 19.45
C PRO A 309 19.35 0.54 18.30
N ASP A 310 19.72 -0.71 18.58
CA ASP A 310 20.16 -1.70 17.60
C ASP A 310 18.99 -2.43 16.91
N ALA A 311 17.76 -2.19 17.38
CA ALA A 311 16.57 -2.72 16.72
C ALA A 311 16.32 -1.96 15.41
N LYS A 312 15.95 -2.69 14.36
CA LYS A 312 15.58 -2.05 13.08
C LYS A 312 14.30 -1.23 13.26
N GLN A 313 14.31 -0.02 12.73
CA GLN A 313 13.17 0.89 12.78
C GLN A 313 12.62 1.09 11.37
N VAL A 314 11.32 0.94 11.20
CA VAL A 314 10.65 1.03 9.89
C VAL A 314 9.36 1.80 10.03
N ASP A 315 9.17 2.80 9.16
CA ASP A 315 7.92 3.54 9.07
C ASP A 315 7.09 3.05 7.87
N TYR A 316 5.87 2.63 8.18
CA TYR A 316 4.89 2.23 7.19
C TYR A 316 4.37 3.41 6.36
N LEU A 317 4.19 4.60 6.99
CA LEU A 317 3.59 5.75 6.32
C LEU A 317 4.43 6.25 5.15
N GLU A 318 5.75 6.19 5.26
CA GLU A 318 6.65 6.53 4.15
C GLU A 318 6.41 5.67 2.90
N ARG A 319 5.90 4.44 3.09
CA ARG A 319 5.73 3.43 2.05
C ARG A 319 4.29 3.23 1.61
N ALA A 320 3.33 3.75 2.35
CA ALA A 320 1.89 3.52 2.15
C ALA A 320 1.44 3.74 0.71
N ALA A 321 1.86 4.83 0.07
CA ALA A 321 1.47 5.15 -1.31
C ALA A 321 1.93 4.12 -2.35
N VAL A 322 3.04 3.40 -2.10
CA VAL A 322 3.50 2.30 -2.95
C VAL A 322 2.76 1.01 -2.60
N LEU A 323 2.52 0.78 -1.30
CA LEU A 323 1.80 -0.39 -0.82
C LEU A 323 0.38 -0.46 -1.35
N ASP A 324 -0.30 0.68 -1.52
CA ASP A 324 -1.64 0.78 -2.10
C ASP A 324 -1.73 0.23 -3.54
N GLN A 325 -0.61 0.23 -4.28
CA GLN A 325 -0.53 -0.36 -5.62
C GLN A 325 -0.43 -1.90 -5.59
N VAL A 326 -0.02 -2.47 -4.46
CA VAL A 326 0.23 -3.91 -4.29
C VAL A 326 -0.83 -4.58 -3.45
N TRP A 327 -1.28 -3.93 -2.38
CA TRP A 327 -2.26 -4.42 -1.42
C TRP A 327 -3.37 -3.41 -1.24
N GLU A 328 -4.53 -3.71 -1.78
CA GLU A 328 -5.71 -2.87 -1.58
C GLU A 328 -6.11 -2.82 -0.10
N PRO A 329 -6.59 -1.67 0.40
CA PRO A 329 -7.21 -1.60 1.72
C PRO A 329 -8.41 -2.56 1.82
N ASP A 330 -8.67 -3.07 3.03
CA ASP A 330 -9.86 -3.88 3.27
C ASP A 330 -11.11 -3.01 3.20
N GLU A 331 -11.96 -3.30 2.22
CA GLU A 331 -13.25 -2.63 2.05
C GLU A 331 -14.40 -3.58 2.34
N ARG A 332 -15.35 -3.14 3.15
CA ARG A 332 -16.57 -3.89 3.47
C ARG A 332 -17.77 -2.98 3.36
N THR A 333 -18.78 -3.43 2.63
CA THR A 333 -20.06 -2.71 2.54
C THR A 333 -21.16 -3.57 3.12
N THR A 334 -21.91 -3.00 4.08
CA THR A 334 -23.10 -3.60 4.67
C THR A 334 -24.35 -2.83 4.24
N VAL A 335 -25.45 -3.56 4.08
CA VAL A 335 -26.77 -2.96 3.85
C VAL A 335 -27.48 -2.92 5.21
N ASP A 336 -27.67 -1.69 5.71
CA ASP A 336 -28.23 -1.48 7.06
C ASP A 336 -29.77 -1.51 7.09
N GLY A 337 -30.42 -1.62 5.91
CA GLY A 337 -31.85 -1.72 5.80
C GLY A 337 -32.48 -0.60 4.95
N VAL A 338 -33.80 -0.49 5.03
CA VAL A 338 -34.59 0.48 4.27
C VAL A 338 -35.13 1.56 5.21
N GLN A 339 -34.77 2.80 4.95
CA GLN A 339 -35.24 3.96 5.72
C GLN A 339 -36.33 4.72 4.94
N ARG A 340 -37.38 5.16 5.63
CA ARG A 340 -38.37 6.11 5.06
C ARG A 340 -37.79 7.51 5.03
N ILE A 341 -37.78 8.13 3.83
CA ILE A 341 -37.24 9.48 3.59
C ILE A 341 -38.35 10.48 3.23
N GLY A 342 -39.63 10.10 3.33
CA GLY A 342 -40.81 10.93 3.04
C GLY A 342 -42.04 10.08 2.72
N PHE A 343 -43.16 10.72 2.41
CA PHE A 343 -44.42 10.02 2.12
C PHE A 343 -44.23 9.08 0.91
N GLY A 344 -44.31 7.76 1.15
CA GLY A 344 -44.18 6.74 0.09
C GLY A 344 -42.78 6.60 -0.51
N LYS A 345 -41.75 7.25 0.05
CA LYS A 345 -40.36 7.17 -0.45
C LYS A 345 -39.48 6.44 0.55
N THR A 346 -38.74 5.46 0.05
CA THR A 346 -37.76 4.70 0.83
C THR A 346 -36.37 4.84 0.22
N ALA A 347 -35.35 4.90 1.06
CA ALA A 347 -33.95 4.78 0.70
C ALA A 347 -33.33 3.54 1.33
N VAL A 348 -32.39 2.93 0.64
CA VAL A 348 -31.56 1.86 1.19
C VAL A 348 -30.36 2.52 1.84
N LYS A 349 -30.19 2.31 3.14
CA LYS A 349 -28.99 2.75 3.88
C LYS A 349 -27.90 1.71 3.73
N ARG A 350 -26.69 2.15 3.35
CA ARG A 350 -25.51 1.33 3.27
C ARG A 350 -24.37 1.96 4.09
N THR A 351 -23.61 1.13 4.75
CA THR A 351 -22.38 1.56 5.42
C THR A 351 -21.20 0.87 4.77
N GLY A 352 -20.33 1.66 4.16
CA GLY A 352 -18.99 1.25 3.73
C GLY A 352 -17.99 1.46 4.85
N ARG A 353 -17.05 0.55 5.01
CA ARG A 353 -15.89 0.70 5.88
C ARG A 353 -14.65 0.31 5.10
N ALA A 354 -13.64 1.16 5.12
CA ALA A 354 -12.33 0.89 4.57
C ALA A 354 -11.29 0.98 5.69
N SER A 355 -10.30 0.07 5.72
CA SER A 355 -9.24 0.08 6.72
C SER A 355 -7.93 -0.43 6.11
N ASN A 356 -6.82 0.21 6.45
CA ASN A 356 -5.48 -0.25 6.09
C ASN A 356 -4.85 -1.19 7.13
N LEU A 357 -5.57 -1.62 8.15
CA LEU A 357 -5.05 -2.48 9.23
C LEU A 357 -4.44 -3.78 8.70
N ARG A 358 -5.09 -4.43 7.73
CA ARG A 358 -4.59 -5.66 7.13
C ARG A 358 -3.32 -5.41 6.32
N GLN A 359 -3.27 -4.31 5.57
CA GLN A 359 -2.10 -3.88 4.81
C GLN A 359 -0.92 -3.59 5.74
N PHE A 360 -1.13 -2.81 6.82
CA PHE A 360 -0.13 -2.56 7.85
C PHE A 360 0.38 -3.87 8.46
N THR A 361 -0.52 -4.82 8.77
CA THR A 361 -0.14 -6.10 9.35
C THR A 361 0.69 -6.94 8.39
N LYS A 362 0.32 -6.99 7.09
CA LYS A 362 1.14 -7.65 6.05
C LYS A 362 2.54 -7.04 5.97
N PHE A 363 2.61 -5.72 5.94
CA PHE A 363 3.87 -4.99 5.88
C PHE A 363 4.77 -5.28 7.09
N SER A 364 4.23 -5.17 8.29
CA SER A 364 4.92 -5.43 9.54
C SER A 364 5.47 -6.87 9.61
N ARG A 365 4.65 -7.87 9.25
CA ARG A 365 5.05 -9.28 9.19
C ARG A 365 6.08 -9.58 8.11
N MET A 366 5.97 -8.91 6.96
CA MET A 366 6.95 -9.06 5.89
C MET A 366 8.34 -8.61 6.34
N TYR A 367 8.43 -7.45 7.00
CA TYR A 367 9.70 -7.00 7.57
C TYR A 367 10.24 -7.98 8.61
N ARG A 368 9.38 -8.51 9.49
CA ARG A 368 9.80 -9.54 10.46
C ARG A 368 10.33 -10.81 9.78
N HIS A 369 9.78 -11.18 8.63
CA HIS A 369 10.19 -12.38 7.88
C HIS A 369 11.52 -12.19 7.14
N LEU A 370 11.83 -10.97 6.70
CA LEU A 370 13.00 -10.66 5.86
C LEU A 370 14.21 -10.14 6.66
N VAL A 371 14.03 -9.79 7.92
CA VAL A 371 15.04 -9.23 8.83
C VAL A 371 15.28 -10.19 9.99
#